data_47a47d3d19f694bffe0e7e57cf46ab74
#
_entry.id   47a47d3d19f694bffe0e7e57cf46ab74
#
_cell.length_a   1.000
_cell.length_b   1.000
_cell.length_c   1.000
_cell.angle_alpha   90.00
_cell.angle_beta   90.00
_cell.angle_gamma   90.00
#
_symmetry.space_group_name_H-M   'P 1'
#
loop_
_entity.id
_entity.type
_entity.pdbx_description
1 polymer ?
#
loop_
_entity_poly.entity_id
_entity_poly.type
_entity_poly.pdbx_seq_one_letter_code
_entity_poly.pdbx_strand_id
1 'polypeptide(L)'
;MTVAFNEVVESINTAVGRVEADSGASPVLVAVVREFGAKLAKAENRAVDGVPAGDSVIELEQAGDSAKAAAEADTGASSDARESVLAAHLAICKLKAGA
;
A
#
# COMPACT_ATOMS: atom_id res chain seq x y z
N MET A 1 -12.50 -1.97 14.96
CA MET A 1 -11.27 -1.26 15.37
C MET A 1 -10.78 -0.40 14.21
N THR A 2 -10.57 0.88 14.46
CA THR A 2 -10.06 1.79 13.44
C THR A 2 -8.54 1.75 13.37
N VAL A 3 -8.00 1.93 12.16
CA VAL A 3 -6.57 2.02 11.92
C VAL A 3 -6.22 3.49 11.71
N ALA A 4 -5.18 3.97 12.39
CA ALA A 4 -4.72 5.34 12.22
C ALA A 4 -3.97 5.49 10.90
N PHE A 5 -4.00 6.68 10.31
CA PHE A 5 -3.33 6.94 9.04
C PHE A 5 -1.82 6.65 9.11
N ASN A 6 -1.16 6.95 10.22
CA ASN A 6 0.26 6.67 10.35
C ASN A 6 0.58 5.17 10.29
N GLU A 7 -0.33 4.30 10.70
CA GLU A 7 -0.16 2.84 10.56
C GLU A 7 -0.23 2.43 9.09
N VAL A 8 -1.11 3.08 8.32
CA VAL A 8 -1.20 2.87 6.86
C VAL A 8 0.10 3.31 6.20
N VAL A 9 0.63 4.48 6.59
CA VAL A 9 1.90 5.00 6.07
C VAL A 9 3.02 4.00 6.29
N GLU A 10 3.15 3.48 7.51
CA GLU A 10 4.19 2.49 7.84
C GLU A 10 4.02 1.20 7.04
N SER A 11 2.81 0.69 6.92
CA SER A 11 2.52 -0.54 6.18
C SER A 11 2.88 -0.41 4.70
N ILE A 12 2.50 0.69 4.07
CA ILE A 12 2.79 0.91 2.65
C ILE A 12 4.29 1.09 2.43
N ASN A 13 4.97 1.85 3.28
CA ASN A 13 6.42 2.04 3.18
C ASN A 13 7.17 0.73 3.37
N THR A 14 6.72 -0.13 4.27
CA THR A 14 7.29 -1.46 4.46
C THR A 14 7.12 -2.31 3.20
N ALA A 15 5.93 -2.28 2.60
CA ALA A 15 5.66 -3.03 1.37
C ALA A 15 6.55 -2.56 0.21
N VAL A 16 6.67 -1.25 0.02
CA VAL A 16 7.54 -0.68 -1.01
C VAL A 16 8.99 -1.15 -0.81
N GLY A 17 9.50 -1.01 0.42
CA GLY A 17 10.88 -1.40 0.72
C GLY A 17 11.15 -2.88 0.49
N ARG A 18 10.25 -3.75 0.92
CA ARG A 18 10.42 -5.20 0.76
C ARG A 18 10.32 -5.65 -0.68
N VAL A 19 9.38 -5.09 -1.44
CA VAL A 19 9.24 -5.43 -2.86
C VAL A 19 10.45 -4.94 -3.66
N GLU A 20 10.92 -3.72 -3.39
CA GLU A 20 12.10 -3.18 -4.09
C GLU A 20 13.38 -3.95 -3.77
N ALA A 21 13.48 -4.51 -2.57
CA ALA A 21 14.64 -5.31 -2.16
C ALA A 21 14.54 -6.77 -2.63
N ASP A 22 13.39 -7.21 -3.14
CA ASP A 22 13.16 -8.59 -3.53
C ASP A 22 13.54 -8.82 -4.99
N SER A 23 14.65 -9.51 -5.22
CA SER A 23 15.14 -9.82 -6.57
C SER A 23 14.19 -10.74 -7.36
N GLY A 24 13.32 -11.47 -6.66
CA GLY A 24 12.33 -12.35 -7.29
C GLY A 24 11.02 -11.66 -7.68
N ALA A 25 10.81 -10.41 -7.25
CA ALA A 25 9.59 -9.68 -7.58
C ALA A 25 9.57 -9.31 -9.07
N SER A 26 8.41 -9.50 -9.72
CA SER A 26 8.26 -9.16 -11.12
C SER A 26 8.27 -7.65 -11.34
N PRO A 27 8.62 -7.18 -12.55
CA PRO A 27 8.52 -5.75 -12.87
C PRO A 27 7.11 -5.17 -12.66
N VAL A 28 6.08 -5.97 -12.89
CA VAL A 28 4.68 -5.56 -12.67
C VAL A 28 4.44 -5.27 -11.20
N LEU A 29 4.86 -6.18 -10.31
CA LEU A 29 4.68 -5.98 -8.87
C LEU A 29 5.43 -4.74 -8.39
N VAL A 30 6.68 -4.57 -8.84
CA VAL A 30 7.47 -3.40 -8.48
C VAL A 30 6.77 -2.11 -8.93
N ALA A 31 6.26 -2.08 -10.16
CA ALA A 31 5.61 -0.90 -10.71
C ALA A 31 4.33 -0.53 -9.94
N VAL A 32 3.47 -1.50 -9.64
CA VAL A 32 2.21 -1.21 -8.93
C VAL A 32 2.45 -0.83 -7.46
N VAL A 33 3.46 -1.42 -6.83
CA VAL A 33 3.80 -1.07 -5.44
C VAL A 33 4.42 0.33 -5.38
N ARG A 34 5.24 0.71 -6.36
CA ARG A 34 5.75 2.08 -6.47
C ARG A 34 4.62 3.09 -6.66
N GLU A 35 3.61 2.75 -7.47
CA GLU A 35 2.43 3.59 -7.63
C GLU A 35 1.67 3.74 -6.31
N PHE A 36 1.56 2.67 -5.55
CA PHE A 36 0.95 2.70 -4.21
C PHE A 36 1.72 3.69 -3.31
N GLY A 37 3.04 3.63 -3.33
CA GLY A 37 3.90 4.57 -2.59
C GLY A 37 3.76 6.01 -3.07
N ALA A 38 3.62 6.24 -4.38
CA ALA A 38 3.42 7.57 -4.95
C ALA A 38 2.08 8.18 -4.51
N LYS A 39 1.02 7.36 -4.50
CA LYS A 39 -0.30 7.79 -3.99
C LYS A 39 -0.25 8.10 -2.50
N LEU A 40 0.56 7.34 -1.75
CA LEU A 40 0.77 7.62 -0.33
C LEU A 40 1.42 8.99 -0.13
N ALA A 41 2.49 9.29 -0.86
CA ALA A 41 3.18 10.58 -0.76
C ALA A 41 2.22 11.74 -1.07
N LYS A 42 1.39 11.59 -2.08
CA LYS A 42 0.36 12.58 -2.43
C LYS A 42 -0.66 12.73 -1.28
N ALA A 43 -1.10 11.62 -0.71
CA ALA A 43 -2.05 11.63 0.39
C ALA A 43 -1.47 12.31 1.63
N GLU A 44 -0.19 12.07 1.94
CA GLU A 44 0.49 12.72 3.05
C GLU A 44 0.58 14.23 2.86
N ASN A 45 0.88 14.68 1.65
CA ASN A 45 0.97 16.11 1.34
C ASN A 45 -0.39 16.82 1.47
N ARG A 46 -1.48 16.11 1.25
CA ARG A 46 -2.84 16.67 1.30
C ARG A 46 -3.52 16.46 2.64
N ALA A 47 -2.91 15.70 3.55
CA ALA A 47 -3.49 15.44 4.87
C ALA A 47 -3.45 16.69 5.74
N VAL A 48 -4.49 16.86 6.55
CA VAL A 48 -4.60 17.96 7.52
C VAL A 48 -4.70 17.34 8.92
N ASP A 49 -3.79 17.74 9.79
CA ASP A 49 -3.74 17.25 11.18
C ASP A 49 -3.72 15.71 11.26
N GLY A 50 -2.96 15.07 10.35
CA GLY A 50 -2.84 13.61 10.31
C GLY A 50 -4.05 12.90 9.73
N VAL A 51 -5.01 13.63 9.17
CA VAL A 51 -6.22 13.05 8.56
C VAL A 51 -6.14 13.19 7.05
N PRO A 52 -6.14 12.07 6.30
CA PRO A 52 -6.10 12.12 4.85
C PRO A 52 -7.41 12.62 4.27
N ALA A 53 -7.33 13.30 3.12
CA ALA A 53 -8.52 13.70 2.39
C ALA A 53 -9.29 12.46 1.88
N GLY A 54 -10.62 12.56 1.79
CA GLY A 54 -11.46 11.42 1.38
C GLY A 54 -11.11 10.86 0.01
N ASP A 55 -10.82 11.73 -0.98
CA ASP A 55 -10.42 11.29 -2.31
C ASP A 55 -9.03 10.64 -2.31
N SER A 56 -8.14 11.04 -1.41
CA SER A 56 -6.84 10.38 -1.22
C SER A 56 -7.02 8.96 -0.71
N VAL A 57 -7.95 8.72 0.21
CA VAL A 57 -8.24 7.37 0.73
C VAL A 57 -8.74 6.47 -0.40
N ILE A 58 -9.61 6.99 -1.26
CA ILE A 58 -10.13 6.24 -2.42
C ILE A 58 -9.00 5.89 -3.38
N GLU A 59 -8.11 6.84 -3.71
CA GLU A 59 -6.97 6.58 -4.58
C GLU A 59 -6.01 5.54 -3.99
N LEU A 60 -5.77 5.61 -2.67
CA LEU A 60 -4.95 4.63 -1.98
C LEU A 60 -5.56 3.24 -2.02
N GLU A 61 -6.87 3.13 -1.83
CA GLU A 61 -7.55 1.84 -1.91
C GLU A 61 -7.44 1.24 -3.30
N GLN A 62 -7.62 2.05 -4.35
CA GLN A 62 -7.50 1.59 -5.73
C GLN A 62 -6.08 1.11 -6.03
N ALA A 63 -5.08 1.86 -5.61
CA ALA A 63 -3.69 1.44 -5.77
C ALA A 63 -3.37 0.19 -4.96
N GLY A 64 -3.95 0.07 -3.77
CA GLY A 64 -3.80 -1.11 -2.93
C GLY A 64 -4.44 -2.35 -3.54
N ASP A 65 -5.60 -2.21 -4.17
CA ASP A 65 -6.26 -3.32 -4.88
C ASP A 65 -5.38 -3.85 -6.02
N SER A 66 -4.77 -2.94 -6.79
CA SER A 66 -3.85 -3.31 -7.86
C SER A 66 -2.60 -4.00 -7.31
N ALA A 67 -2.04 -3.49 -6.21
CA ALA A 67 -0.86 -4.08 -5.58
C ALA A 67 -1.18 -5.48 -5.03
N LYS A 68 -2.34 -5.66 -4.40
CA LYS A 68 -2.77 -6.96 -3.90
C LYS A 68 -2.88 -7.98 -5.03
N ALA A 69 -3.55 -7.61 -6.12
CA ALA A 69 -3.72 -8.50 -7.26
C ALA A 69 -2.37 -8.90 -7.86
N ALA A 70 -1.44 -7.96 -7.99
CA ALA A 70 -0.11 -8.23 -8.52
C ALA A 70 0.69 -9.13 -7.58
N ALA A 71 0.59 -8.93 -6.25
CA ALA A 71 1.27 -9.76 -5.26
C ALA A 71 0.75 -11.20 -5.27
N GLU A 72 -0.56 -11.37 -5.38
CA GLU A 72 -1.18 -12.69 -5.44
C GLU A 72 -0.80 -13.46 -6.70
N ALA A 73 -0.60 -12.75 -7.81
CA ALA A 73 -0.23 -13.36 -9.09
C ALA A 73 1.27 -13.60 -9.24
N ASP A 74 2.09 -12.99 -8.38
CA ASP A 74 3.55 -13.07 -8.51
C ASP A 74 4.11 -14.28 -7.80
N THR A 75 4.45 -15.32 -8.56
CA THR A 75 5.01 -16.57 -8.03
C THR A 75 6.50 -16.47 -7.71
N GLY A 76 7.19 -15.43 -8.21
CA GLY A 76 8.62 -15.22 -7.97
C GLY A 76 8.93 -14.38 -6.73
N ALA A 77 7.96 -13.63 -6.22
CA ALA A 77 8.16 -12.79 -5.05
C ALA A 77 8.23 -13.63 -3.77
N SER A 78 9.04 -13.18 -2.81
CA SER A 78 9.14 -13.84 -1.51
C SER A 78 7.83 -13.73 -0.73
N SER A 79 7.64 -14.65 0.21
CA SER A 79 6.48 -14.60 1.12
C SER A 79 6.44 -13.30 1.90
N ASP A 80 7.59 -12.83 2.38
CA ASP A 80 7.67 -11.59 3.15
C ASP A 80 7.23 -10.38 2.33
N ALA A 81 7.67 -10.29 1.07
CA ALA A 81 7.28 -9.19 0.19
C ALA A 81 5.78 -9.24 -0.09
N ARG A 82 5.25 -10.41 -0.44
CA ARG A 82 3.82 -10.60 -0.74
C ARG A 82 2.96 -10.28 0.48
N GLU A 83 3.33 -10.79 1.65
CA GLU A 83 2.58 -10.55 2.89
C GLU A 83 2.57 -9.07 3.28
N SER A 84 3.68 -8.36 3.05
CA SER A 84 3.74 -6.93 3.36
C SER A 84 2.79 -6.12 2.46
N VAL A 85 2.63 -6.52 1.21
CA VAL A 85 1.68 -5.89 0.29
C VAL A 85 0.24 -6.15 0.74
N LEU A 86 -0.07 -7.40 1.11
CA LEU A 86 -1.40 -7.75 1.59
C LEU A 86 -1.74 -7.01 2.89
N ALA A 87 -0.78 -6.87 3.79
CA ALA A 87 -0.96 -6.12 5.03
C ALA A 87 -1.24 -4.63 4.75
N ALA A 88 -0.53 -4.04 3.81
CA ALA A 88 -0.75 -2.63 3.42
C ALA A 88 -2.13 -2.43 2.81
N HIS A 89 -2.56 -3.35 1.95
CA HIS A 89 -3.91 -3.33 1.38
C HIS A 89 -4.97 -3.41 2.48
N LEU A 90 -4.80 -4.34 3.43
CA LEU A 90 -5.73 -4.48 4.54
C LEU A 90 -5.78 -3.23 5.40
N ALA A 91 -4.64 -2.60 5.66
CA ALA A 91 -4.57 -1.37 6.45
C ALA A 91 -5.39 -0.25 5.81
N ILE A 92 -5.25 -0.04 4.48
CA ILE A 92 -6.03 1.01 3.81
C ILE A 92 -7.52 0.68 3.78
N CYS A 93 -7.89 -0.58 3.64
CA CYS A 93 -9.28 -1.01 3.70
C CYS A 93 -9.90 -0.72 5.08
N LYS A 94 -9.16 -0.98 6.15
CA LYS A 94 -9.61 -0.68 7.52
C LYS A 94 -9.74 0.82 7.76
N LEU A 95 -8.81 1.61 7.24
CA LEU A 95 -8.88 3.06 7.34
C LEU A 95 -10.14 3.58 6.65
N LYS A 96 -10.42 3.13 5.45
CA LYS A 96 -11.61 3.53 4.70
C LYS A 96 -12.89 3.12 5.43
N ALA A 97 -12.94 1.91 5.98
CA ALA A 97 -14.12 1.43 6.69
C ALA A 97 -14.39 2.21 7.99
N GLY A 98 -13.35 2.74 8.63
CA GLY A 98 -13.46 3.51 9.86
C GLY A 98 -13.69 5.00 9.65
N ALA A 99 -13.63 5.46 8.42
CA ALA A 99 -13.72 6.88 8.08
C ALA A 99 -15.17 7.43 8.10
#